data_6493d4c464b78f8f272cabaffd9b4872
#
_entry.id   6493d4c464b78f8f272cabaffd9b4872
#
_cell.length_a   1.000
_cell.length_b   1.000
_cell.length_c   1.000
_cell.angle_alpha   90.00
_cell.angle_beta   90.00
_cell.angle_gamma   90.00
#
_symmetry.space_group_name_H-M   'P 1'
#
loop_
_entity.id
_entity.type
_entity.pdbx_description
1 polymer ?
#
loop_
_entity_poly.entity_id
_entity_poly.type
_entity_poly.pdbx_seq_one_letter_code
_entity_poly.pdbx_strand_id
1 'polypeptide(L)'
;MPTLNRRRLLMTAAAGGVVAAARPMLAQNKPDKLVYIGDNQGGWKRTLTEEVGPAFEKETGIKVEFTLLPPDAWQARMKAEFGAGSSGIDITQWSVGMGGWISPHMLDHHEVLARIAARDPGFDWNDFLAGSKLAASYEGKLSGIPYRITTGILVYQKALLSKAGFAAAPGTFAEFQKAALAINAPPDRYAVGLMGKQGPGLYSSLASWLYSAGGRLVDFKTGEIFINDDKAVTALQFMADLVVKDKVTPPEVTTWEFDEIISGGQRDRYVMAQTFAPYMTLINDPALSKTGGNWSADVVPGYTDKGQSRTWVDGHFLAVSKYAKNPEWSIEFIRMACSKQWQLRSMERGNAPPRGSVLNDPGMAEKLGWPPTAARAIETGVPTPAHPAWSTLELALRTGVSETLQGQKTAKQALDAVAADWQRTLRRAGIGRA
;
A
#
# COMPACT_ATOMS: atom_id res chain seq x y z
N MET A 1 9.94 48.62 -52.80
CA MET A 1 9.85 48.92 -51.37
C MET A 1 8.40 48.71 -50.90
N PRO A 2 8.00 47.64 -50.24
CA PRO A 2 6.70 47.55 -49.58
C PRO A 2 6.86 47.77 -48.10
N THR A 3 5.99 48.58 -47.60
CA THR A 3 5.82 49.10 -46.24
C THR A 3 5.49 47.99 -45.24
N LEU A 4 6.30 47.86 -44.17
CA LEU A 4 6.06 46.99 -43.03
C LEU A 4 4.86 47.48 -42.21
N ASN A 5 3.86 46.65 -42.10
CA ASN A 5 2.61 46.88 -41.40
C ASN A 5 2.78 46.64 -39.87
N ARG A 6 2.71 47.72 -39.08
CA ARG A 6 2.90 47.75 -37.59
C ARG A 6 1.82 47.02 -36.76
N ARG A 7 0.96 46.22 -37.36
CA ARG A 7 -0.16 45.54 -36.67
C ARG A 7 0.05 44.07 -36.29
N ARG A 8 1.26 43.51 -36.48
CA ARG A 8 1.56 42.09 -36.17
C ARG A 8 2.50 41.83 -34.96
N LEU A 9 2.75 42.87 -34.13
CA LEU A 9 3.68 42.76 -33.00
C LEU A 9 2.99 42.84 -31.61
N LEU A 10 1.69 42.59 -31.52
CA LEU A 10 0.94 42.69 -30.24
C LEU A 10 0.11 41.43 -29.90
N MET A 11 0.50 40.24 -30.36
CA MET A 11 -0.21 38.99 -30.04
C MET A 11 0.71 37.83 -29.54
N THR A 12 1.81 38.15 -28.87
CA THR A 12 2.67 37.12 -28.24
C THR A 12 3.15 37.51 -26.84
N ALA A 13 2.26 38.09 -26.03
CA ALA A 13 2.54 38.42 -24.64
C ALA A 13 1.31 38.23 -23.74
N ALA A 14 0.64 37.05 -23.82
CA ALA A 14 -0.49 36.75 -22.94
C ALA A 14 -0.55 35.27 -22.56
N ALA A 15 0.59 34.64 -22.27
CA ALA A 15 0.68 33.29 -21.72
C ALA A 15 1.63 33.16 -20.53
N GLY A 16 1.87 34.23 -19.79
CA GLY A 16 2.81 34.27 -18.67
C GLY A 16 2.27 34.94 -17.40
N GLY A 17 0.96 34.98 -17.18
CA GLY A 17 0.40 35.83 -16.14
C GLY A 17 -0.69 35.27 -15.24
N VAL A 18 -0.62 34.02 -14.76
CA VAL A 18 -1.63 33.50 -13.78
C VAL A 18 -1.01 32.77 -12.57
N VAL A 19 0.29 32.78 -12.36
CA VAL A 19 0.92 32.10 -11.19
C VAL A 19 1.25 33.05 -10.04
N ALA A 20 0.94 34.33 -10.10
CA ALA A 20 1.42 35.32 -9.11
C ALA A 20 0.44 35.69 -7.97
N ALA A 21 -0.79 35.15 -7.93
CA ALA A 21 -1.81 35.66 -6.98
C ALA A 21 -1.93 34.94 -5.63
N ALA A 22 -1.32 33.76 -5.43
CA ALA A 22 -1.47 32.98 -4.18
C ALA A 22 -0.26 33.05 -3.22
N ARG A 23 0.76 33.83 -3.53
CA ARG A 23 2.02 33.90 -2.77
C ARG A 23 2.08 34.83 -1.55
N PRO A 24 1.21 35.82 -1.31
CA PRO A 24 1.43 36.78 -0.19
C PRO A 24 1.23 36.20 1.20
N MET A 25 0.42 35.13 1.38
CA MET A 25 0.11 34.60 2.72
C MET A 25 1.22 33.72 3.32
N LEU A 26 2.06 33.11 2.48
CA LEU A 26 3.19 32.27 2.91
C LEU A 26 4.45 33.10 3.24
N ALA A 27 4.52 34.35 2.79
CA ALA A 27 5.73 35.17 2.94
C ALA A 27 5.96 35.69 4.37
N GLN A 28 4.92 35.76 5.23
CA GLN A 28 5.02 36.44 6.53
C GLN A 28 5.68 35.63 7.66
N ASN A 29 5.78 34.28 7.57
CA ASN A 29 6.43 33.43 8.58
C ASN A 29 7.17 32.25 7.93
N LYS A 30 8.12 32.54 7.03
CA LYS A 30 8.92 31.52 6.40
C LYS A 30 9.96 30.98 7.39
N PRO A 31 9.91 29.67 7.73
CA PRO A 31 10.93 29.05 8.59
C PRO A 31 12.20 28.72 7.79
N ASP A 32 13.31 28.52 8.51
CA ASP A 32 14.53 28.01 7.88
C ASP A 32 14.41 26.52 7.52
N LYS A 33 13.60 25.77 8.29
CA LYS A 33 13.43 24.33 8.10
C LYS A 33 12.06 23.82 8.54
N LEU A 34 11.68 22.65 7.99
CA LEU A 34 10.61 21.78 8.46
C LEU A 34 11.20 20.48 9.01
N VAL A 35 10.63 19.95 10.08
CA VAL A 35 11.06 18.70 10.70
C VAL A 35 10.12 17.57 10.26
N TYR A 36 10.67 16.58 9.55
CA TYR A 36 9.97 15.39 9.10
C TYR A 36 10.44 14.15 9.88
N ILE A 37 9.51 13.29 10.30
CA ILE A 37 9.80 11.98 10.86
C ILE A 37 9.07 10.86 10.12
N GLY A 38 9.76 9.76 9.84
CA GLY A 38 9.21 8.59 9.17
C GLY A 38 10.02 7.33 9.38
N ASP A 39 9.59 6.20 8.79
CA ASP A 39 10.37 4.97 8.79
C ASP A 39 11.51 5.00 7.77
N ASN A 40 12.51 4.14 7.98
CA ASN A 40 13.67 4.01 7.10
C ASN A 40 13.58 2.82 6.14
N GLN A 41 12.45 2.10 6.08
CA GLN A 41 12.30 0.92 5.23
C GLN A 41 11.89 1.28 3.79
N GLY A 42 12.28 0.41 2.86
CA GLY A 42 11.92 0.49 1.44
C GLY A 42 12.56 1.63 0.65
N GLY A 43 12.49 1.51 -0.67
CA GLY A 43 13.06 2.49 -1.62
C GLY A 43 12.24 3.78 -1.77
N TRP A 44 10.98 3.78 -1.36
CA TRP A 44 10.04 4.89 -1.55
C TRP A 44 10.46 6.21 -0.88
N LYS A 45 11.16 6.13 0.23
CA LYS A 45 11.72 7.29 0.92
C LYS A 45 12.68 8.10 0.07
N ARG A 46 13.39 7.44 -0.87
CA ARG A 46 14.37 8.12 -1.73
C ARG A 46 13.75 9.24 -2.55
N THR A 47 12.54 9.06 -3.06
CA THR A 47 11.85 10.14 -3.78
C THR A 47 11.64 11.35 -2.88
N LEU A 48 11.22 11.14 -1.62
CA LEU A 48 11.07 12.26 -0.68
C LEU A 48 12.39 12.91 -0.30
N THR A 49 13.40 12.13 0.05
CA THR A 49 14.65 12.66 0.61
C THR A 49 15.64 13.14 -0.44
N GLU A 50 15.72 12.46 -1.59
CA GLU A 50 16.73 12.75 -2.62
C GLU A 50 16.21 13.68 -3.72
N GLU A 51 14.89 13.82 -3.86
CA GLU A 51 14.30 14.60 -4.95
C GLU A 51 13.29 15.66 -4.48
N VAL A 52 12.22 15.27 -3.77
CA VAL A 52 11.17 16.22 -3.34
C VAL A 52 11.72 17.24 -2.33
N GLY A 53 12.45 16.79 -1.30
CA GLY A 53 13.05 17.66 -0.31
C GLY A 53 14.00 18.70 -0.92
N PRO A 54 15.00 18.32 -1.73
CA PRO A 54 15.87 19.25 -2.44
C PRO A 54 15.12 20.18 -3.41
N ALA A 55 14.09 19.68 -4.12
CA ALA A 55 13.29 20.52 -4.99
C ALA A 55 12.47 21.55 -4.20
N PHE A 56 11.90 21.15 -3.06
CA PHE A 56 11.18 22.04 -2.17
C PHE A 56 12.10 23.13 -1.60
N GLU A 57 13.31 22.77 -1.17
CA GLU A 57 14.31 23.73 -0.69
C GLU A 57 14.73 24.70 -1.80
N LYS A 58 14.95 24.22 -3.01
CA LYS A 58 15.26 25.05 -4.18
C LYS A 58 14.15 26.06 -4.50
N GLU A 59 12.88 25.64 -4.41
CA GLU A 59 11.73 26.50 -4.75
C GLU A 59 11.40 27.49 -3.64
N THR A 60 11.54 27.06 -2.38
CA THR A 60 11.07 27.84 -1.23
C THR A 60 12.20 28.40 -0.39
N GLY A 61 13.40 27.86 -0.48
CA GLY A 61 14.54 28.15 0.42
C GLY A 61 14.33 27.58 1.82
N ILE A 62 13.41 26.62 2.01
CA ILE A 62 13.14 25.96 3.30
C ILE A 62 13.66 24.54 3.22
N LYS A 63 14.58 24.20 4.12
CA LYS A 63 15.12 22.84 4.22
C LYS A 63 14.12 21.91 4.86
N VAL A 64 13.98 20.66 4.35
CA VAL A 64 13.26 19.59 5.05
C VAL A 64 14.26 18.68 5.75
N GLU A 65 14.23 18.68 7.06
CA GLU A 65 15.08 17.83 7.90
C GLU A 65 14.42 16.47 8.12
N PHE A 66 14.93 15.43 7.45
CA PHE A 66 14.38 14.08 7.52
C PHE A 66 15.01 13.27 8.65
N THR A 67 14.21 12.85 9.61
CA THR A 67 14.57 11.83 10.59
C THR A 67 13.91 10.51 10.20
N LEU A 68 14.71 9.55 9.71
CA LEU A 68 14.23 8.23 9.31
C LEU A 68 14.73 7.18 10.28
N LEU A 69 13.83 6.42 10.90
CA LEU A 69 14.12 5.46 11.94
C LEU A 69 13.59 4.05 11.57
N PRO A 70 14.16 2.98 12.14
CA PRO A 70 13.52 1.68 12.09
C PRO A 70 12.07 1.75 12.61
N PRO A 71 11.12 0.95 12.08
CA PRO A 71 9.69 1.11 12.37
C PRO A 71 9.33 1.17 13.85
N ASP A 72 9.91 0.30 14.67
CA ASP A 72 9.61 0.29 16.11
C ASP A 72 10.15 1.54 16.82
N ALA A 73 11.37 1.97 16.48
CA ALA A 73 11.97 3.19 17.04
C ALA A 73 11.22 4.45 16.58
N TRP A 74 10.80 4.48 15.32
CA TRP A 74 9.96 5.55 14.78
C TRP A 74 8.63 5.66 15.54
N GLN A 75 7.88 4.56 15.69
CA GLN A 75 6.63 4.55 16.41
C GLN A 75 6.80 4.93 17.90
N ALA A 76 7.83 4.38 18.57
CA ALA A 76 8.11 4.68 19.96
C ALA A 76 8.41 6.17 20.17
N ARG A 77 9.23 6.77 19.29
CA ARG A 77 9.54 8.20 19.35
C ARG A 77 8.31 9.06 19.15
N MET A 78 7.46 8.75 18.15
CA MET A 78 6.23 9.51 17.92
C MET A 78 5.25 9.40 19.10
N LYS A 79 5.09 8.22 19.68
CA LYS A 79 4.23 8.04 20.86
C LYS A 79 4.72 8.86 22.05
N ALA A 80 6.03 8.93 22.28
CA ALA A 80 6.62 9.72 23.35
C ALA A 80 6.40 11.23 23.12
N GLU A 81 6.72 11.75 21.95
CA GLU A 81 6.60 13.17 21.64
C GLU A 81 5.14 13.64 21.59
N PHE A 82 4.25 12.91 20.92
CA PHE A 82 2.84 13.28 20.84
C PHE A 82 2.10 13.07 22.17
N GLY A 83 2.48 12.01 22.94
CA GLY A 83 1.93 11.76 24.26
C GLY A 83 2.26 12.86 25.28
N ALA A 84 3.38 13.57 25.11
CA ALA A 84 3.73 14.74 25.89
C ALA A 84 2.91 16.00 25.54
N GLY A 85 2.03 15.95 24.54
CA GLY A 85 1.20 17.07 24.10
C GLY A 85 1.94 18.19 23.38
N SER A 86 3.23 17.98 23.08
CA SER A 86 4.05 18.90 22.29
C SER A 86 5.06 18.10 21.48
N SER A 87 5.39 18.56 20.30
CA SER A 87 6.44 17.95 19.51
C SER A 87 7.20 18.98 18.67
N GLY A 88 8.45 18.65 18.33
CA GLY A 88 9.22 19.38 17.33
C GLY A 88 8.95 18.91 15.91
N ILE A 89 7.92 18.09 15.69
CA ILE A 89 7.60 17.44 14.41
C ILE A 89 6.56 18.29 13.67
N ASP A 90 6.90 18.75 12.48
CA ASP A 90 5.98 19.46 11.59
C ASP A 90 5.20 18.47 10.72
N ILE A 91 5.89 17.49 10.13
CA ILE A 91 5.34 16.49 9.21
C ILE A 91 5.71 15.10 9.70
N THR A 92 4.76 14.20 9.70
CA THR A 92 5.02 12.80 9.94
C THR A 92 4.47 11.93 8.82
N GLN A 93 5.11 10.78 8.64
CA GLN A 93 4.51 9.65 7.93
C GLN A 93 3.82 8.76 8.96
N TRP A 94 2.76 8.06 8.55
CA TRP A 94 2.15 6.99 9.32
C TRP A 94 1.57 5.91 8.40
N SER A 95 1.34 4.71 8.93
CA SER A 95 0.72 3.59 8.21
C SER A 95 -0.63 3.22 8.81
N VAL A 96 -1.46 2.49 8.07
CA VAL A 96 -2.86 2.20 8.44
C VAL A 96 -3.00 1.66 9.87
N GLY A 97 -2.17 0.70 10.26
CA GLY A 97 -2.19 0.11 11.61
C GLY A 97 -1.93 1.10 12.76
N MET A 98 -1.44 2.31 12.45
CA MET A 98 -1.19 3.37 13.44
C MET A 98 -2.40 4.31 13.60
N GLY A 99 -3.40 4.25 12.71
CA GLY A 99 -4.49 5.22 12.62
C GLY A 99 -5.18 5.50 13.95
N GLY A 100 -5.48 4.47 14.73
CA GLY A 100 -6.21 4.63 16.00
C GLY A 100 -5.51 5.45 17.06
N TRP A 101 -4.18 5.41 17.13
CA TRP A 101 -3.45 6.20 18.13
C TRP A 101 -2.86 7.49 17.57
N ILE A 102 -2.61 7.57 16.25
CA ILE A 102 -1.97 8.76 15.66
C ILE A 102 -2.99 9.84 15.26
N SER A 103 -4.18 9.43 14.81
CA SER A 103 -5.22 10.35 14.32
C SER A 103 -5.53 11.52 15.29
N PRO A 104 -5.61 11.33 16.62
CA PRO A 104 -5.84 12.43 17.56
C PRO A 104 -4.75 13.52 17.56
N HIS A 105 -3.56 13.21 17.04
CA HIS A 105 -2.39 14.09 17.02
C HIS A 105 -2.15 14.77 15.68
N MET A 106 -2.95 14.44 14.67
CA MET A 106 -2.86 15.05 13.34
C MET A 106 -3.92 16.14 13.15
N LEU A 107 -3.66 17.10 12.28
CA LEU A 107 -4.70 18.02 11.80
C LEU A 107 -5.82 17.22 11.14
N ASP A 108 -7.01 17.81 11.01
CA ASP A 108 -8.02 17.28 10.11
C ASP A 108 -7.58 17.54 8.66
N HIS A 109 -7.32 16.47 7.91
CA HIS A 109 -6.82 16.60 6.55
C HIS A 109 -7.93 16.92 5.52
N HIS A 110 -9.20 16.95 5.91
CA HIS A 110 -10.23 17.61 5.10
C HIS A 110 -9.98 19.12 5.05
N GLU A 111 -9.61 19.75 6.18
CA GLU A 111 -9.21 21.15 6.21
C GLU A 111 -7.89 21.40 5.48
N VAL A 112 -6.92 20.48 5.59
CA VAL A 112 -5.66 20.52 4.85
C VAL A 112 -5.93 20.48 3.34
N LEU A 113 -6.83 19.59 2.88
CA LEU A 113 -7.22 19.53 1.47
C LEU A 113 -7.91 20.82 0.98
N ALA A 114 -8.77 21.43 1.80
CA ALA A 114 -9.37 22.71 1.46
C ALA A 114 -8.31 23.81 1.26
N ARG A 115 -7.27 23.84 2.10
CA ARG A 115 -6.14 24.78 1.97
C ARG A 115 -5.28 24.46 0.73
N ILE A 116 -5.06 23.18 0.42
CA ILE A 116 -4.37 22.75 -0.81
C ILE A 116 -5.17 23.20 -2.03
N ALA A 117 -6.47 22.91 -2.08
CA ALA A 117 -7.33 23.27 -3.21
C ALA A 117 -7.42 24.78 -3.47
N ALA A 118 -7.38 25.60 -2.41
CA ALA A 118 -7.36 27.05 -2.53
C ALA A 118 -6.06 27.57 -3.19
N ARG A 119 -4.94 26.84 -3.07
CA ARG A 119 -3.62 27.21 -3.64
C ARG A 119 -3.36 26.55 -4.99
N ASP A 120 -3.86 25.32 -5.15
CA ASP A 120 -3.65 24.47 -6.32
C ASP A 120 -4.96 23.76 -6.67
N PRO A 121 -5.84 24.41 -7.43
CA PRO A 121 -7.07 23.77 -7.91
C PRO A 121 -6.81 22.51 -8.75
N GLY A 122 -5.61 22.37 -9.31
CA GLY A 122 -5.17 21.19 -10.08
C GLY A 122 -4.71 20.01 -9.24
N PHE A 123 -4.67 20.12 -7.90
CA PHE A 123 -4.27 19.03 -7.02
C PHE A 123 -5.18 17.81 -7.16
N ASP A 124 -6.45 18.00 -7.49
CA ASP A 124 -7.46 16.99 -7.79
C ASP A 124 -7.50 15.82 -6.78
N TRP A 125 -8.19 16.04 -5.66
CA TRP A 125 -8.43 15.00 -4.66
C TRP A 125 -9.28 13.82 -5.20
N ASN A 126 -10.08 14.04 -6.23
CA ASN A 126 -10.93 13.00 -6.81
C ASN A 126 -10.11 11.94 -7.57
N ASP A 127 -8.91 12.30 -8.03
CA ASP A 127 -7.96 11.37 -8.65
C ASP A 127 -7.38 10.33 -7.67
N PHE A 128 -7.49 10.55 -6.35
CA PHE A 128 -7.08 9.55 -5.36
C PHE A 128 -8.10 8.42 -5.26
N LEU A 129 -7.65 7.19 -5.35
CA LEU A 129 -8.49 5.98 -5.33
C LEU A 129 -9.23 5.80 -4.00
N ALA A 130 -10.45 5.27 -4.05
CA ALA A 130 -11.35 5.15 -2.89
C ALA A 130 -10.70 4.36 -1.74
N GLY A 131 -10.08 3.22 -2.02
CA GLY A 131 -9.38 2.41 -1.01
C GLY A 131 -8.25 3.16 -0.32
N SER A 132 -7.52 4.05 -1.04
CA SER A 132 -6.46 4.86 -0.45
C SER A 132 -7.00 5.95 0.51
N LYS A 133 -8.13 6.56 0.16
CA LYS A 133 -8.82 7.55 1.00
C LYS A 133 -9.36 6.90 2.28
N LEU A 134 -9.96 5.72 2.13
CA LEU A 134 -10.47 4.95 3.27
C LEU A 134 -9.34 4.56 4.21
N ALA A 135 -8.21 4.09 3.69
CA ALA A 135 -7.02 3.70 4.45
C ALA A 135 -6.37 4.89 5.21
N ALA A 136 -6.50 6.12 4.69
CA ALA A 136 -5.98 7.35 5.33
C ALA A 136 -6.92 7.92 6.40
N SER A 137 -8.07 7.27 6.64
CA SER A 137 -9.11 7.75 7.55
C SER A 137 -9.26 6.84 8.77
N TYR A 138 -9.54 7.45 9.92
CA TYR A 138 -9.88 6.73 11.14
C TYR A 138 -11.12 7.38 11.78
N GLU A 139 -12.17 6.60 12.03
CA GLU A 139 -13.45 7.07 12.59
C GLU A 139 -14.03 8.30 11.88
N GLY A 140 -13.91 8.32 10.55
CA GLY A 140 -14.43 9.41 9.71
C GLY A 140 -13.52 10.63 9.59
N LYS A 141 -12.43 10.70 10.37
CA LYS A 141 -11.44 11.76 10.26
C LYS A 141 -10.37 11.36 9.24
N LEU A 142 -10.14 12.17 8.23
CA LEU A 142 -8.97 12.05 7.35
C LEU A 142 -7.73 12.53 8.11
N SER A 143 -6.78 11.63 8.34
CA SER A 143 -5.63 11.89 9.22
C SER A 143 -4.29 11.99 8.48
N GLY A 144 -4.31 11.99 7.14
CA GLY A 144 -3.15 12.18 6.28
C GLY A 144 -3.54 12.18 4.81
N ILE A 145 -2.62 12.62 3.96
CA ILE A 145 -2.76 12.52 2.51
C ILE A 145 -2.05 11.25 2.05
N PRO A 146 -2.71 10.34 1.31
CA PRO A 146 -2.08 9.16 0.78
C PRO A 146 -0.86 9.50 -0.08
N TYR A 147 0.28 8.91 0.25
CA TYR A 147 1.53 9.11 -0.49
C TYR A 147 1.94 7.85 -1.24
N ARG A 148 1.82 6.70 -0.59
CA ARG A 148 2.14 5.38 -1.13
C ARG A 148 1.09 4.39 -0.66
N ILE A 149 0.65 3.52 -1.58
CA ILE A 149 -0.27 2.42 -1.26
C ILE A 149 0.43 1.10 -1.56
N THR A 150 0.21 0.13 -0.71
CA THR A 150 0.61 -1.27 -0.92
C THR A 150 -0.66 -2.09 -1.07
N THR A 151 -0.70 -2.93 -2.10
CA THR A 151 -1.84 -3.81 -2.38
C THR A 151 -1.37 -5.14 -2.92
N GLY A 152 -2.12 -6.20 -2.64
CA GLY A 152 -1.89 -7.52 -3.20
C GLY A 152 -2.38 -7.61 -4.64
N ILE A 153 -1.57 -8.19 -5.51
CA ILE A 153 -1.95 -8.59 -6.87
C ILE A 153 -1.48 -10.01 -7.13
N LEU A 154 -2.00 -10.64 -8.17
CA LEU A 154 -1.45 -11.87 -8.74
C LEU A 154 -0.39 -11.50 -9.77
N VAL A 155 0.85 -11.97 -9.58
CA VAL A 155 1.90 -11.96 -10.62
C VAL A 155 2.10 -13.36 -11.17
N TYR A 156 2.37 -13.48 -12.47
CA TYR A 156 2.48 -14.80 -13.11
C TYR A 156 3.33 -14.75 -14.38
N GLN A 157 3.96 -15.88 -14.70
CA GLN A 157 4.69 -16.06 -15.96
C GLN A 157 3.72 -16.48 -17.07
N LYS A 158 3.32 -15.50 -17.90
CA LYS A 158 2.28 -15.66 -18.94
C LYS A 158 2.58 -16.82 -19.90
N ALA A 159 3.82 -16.94 -20.37
CA ALA A 159 4.20 -17.97 -21.33
C ALA A 159 4.04 -19.40 -20.77
N LEU A 160 4.33 -19.60 -19.47
CA LEU A 160 4.19 -20.91 -18.83
C LEU A 160 2.73 -21.29 -18.61
N LEU A 161 1.89 -20.33 -18.20
CA LEU A 161 0.44 -20.56 -18.11
C LEU A 161 -0.15 -20.88 -19.48
N SER A 162 0.20 -20.11 -20.52
CA SER A 162 -0.27 -20.37 -21.88
C SER A 162 0.15 -21.74 -22.40
N LYS A 163 1.41 -22.16 -22.16
CA LYS A 163 1.90 -23.51 -22.53
C LYS A 163 1.14 -24.62 -21.82
N ALA A 164 0.64 -24.38 -20.63
CA ALA A 164 -0.18 -25.32 -19.86
C ALA A 164 -1.69 -25.26 -20.23
N GLY A 165 -2.07 -24.49 -21.26
CA GLY A 165 -3.44 -24.41 -21.76
C GLY A 165 -4.29 -23.32 -21.11
N PHE A 166 -3.70 -22.40 -20.33
CA PHE A 166 -4.42 -21.29 -19.72
C PHE A 166 -4.20 -20.00 -20.53
N ALA A 167 -5.23 -19.54 -21.25
CA ALA A 167 -5.15 -18.36 -22.11
C ALA A 167 -5.03 -17.03 -21.33
N ALA A 168 -5.43 -17.03 -20.06
CA ALA A 168 -5.42 -15.87 -19.18
C ALA A 168 -5.00 -16.26 -17.75
N ALA A 169 -4.77 -15.25 -16.89
CA ALA A 169 -4.61 -15.46 -15.46
C ALA A 169 -5.85 -16.15 -14.87
N PRO A 170 -5.69 -17.06 -13.89
CA PRO A 170 -6.82 -17.67 -13.20
C PRO A 170 -7.67 -16.61 -12.49
N GLY A 171 -8.97 -16.62 -12.73
CA GLY A 171 -9.91 -15.64 -12.17
C GLY A 171 -10.57 -16.10 -10.88
N THR A 172 -10.52 -17.39 -10.55
CA THR A 172 -11.12 -17.98 -9.35
C THR A 172 -10.13 -18.86 -8.58
N PHE A 173 -10.45 -19.16 -7.32
CA PHE A 173 -9.63 -20.08 -6.50
C PHE A 173 -9.49 -21.44 -7.16
N ALA A 174 -10.59 -21.98 -7.70
CA ALA A 174 -10.57 -23.27 -8.37
C ALA A 174 -9.68 -23.25 -9.63
N GLU A 175 -9.77 -22.20 -10.44
CA GLU A 175 -8.91 -22.05 -11.62
C GLU A 175 -7.45 -21.86 -11.22
N PHE A 176 -7.16 -21.13 -10.14
CA PHE A 176 -5.81 -20.95 -9.62
C PHE A 176 -5.20 -22.29 -9.17
N GLN A 177 -5.94 -23.08 -8.39
CA GLN A 177 -5.50 -24.41 -7.96
C GLN A 177 -5.29 -25.35 -9.16
N LYS A 178 -6.22 -25.37 -10.12
CA LYS A 178 -6.09 -26.16 -11.35
C LYS A 178 -4.84 -25.77 -12.14
N ALA A 179 -4.60 -24.47 -12.31
CA ALA A 179 -3.40 -23.98 -12.98
C ALA A 179 -2.13 -24.37 -12.20
N ALA A 180 -2.13 -24.19 -10.87
CA ALA A 180 -1.00 -24.56 -10.03
C ALA A 180 -0.64 -26.04 -10.16
N LEU A 181 -1.62 -26.95 -10.11
CA LEU A 181 -1.38 -28.38 -10.28
C LEU A 181 -0.83 -28.72 -11.67
N ALA A 182 -1.30 -28.03 -12.72
CA ALA A 182 -0.88 -28.29 -14.10
C ALA A 182 0.55 -27.80 -14.42
N ILE A 183 1.02 -26.74 -13.76
CA ILE A 183 2.34 -26.13 -14.04
C ILE A 183 3.43 -26.50 -13.03
N ASN A 184 3.07 -27.23 -11.97
CA ASN A 184 4.03 -27.62 -10.92
C ASN A 184 5.05 -28.64 -11.45
N ALA A 185 6.32 -28.35 -11.30
CA ALA A 185 7.42 -29.16 -11.81
C ALA A 185 8.58 -29.27 -10.79
N PRO A 186 8.33 -29.81 -9.58
CA PRO A 186 9.36 -29.97 -8.56
C PRO A 186 10.44 -30.97 -9.01
N PRO A 187 11.70 -30.85 -8.53
CA PRO A 187 12.18 -29.81 -7.61
C PRO A 187 12.64 -28.52 -8.31
N ASP A 188 12.68 -28.50 -9.65
CA ASP A 188 13.27 -27.41 -10.42
C ASP A 188 12.48 -26.11 -10.25
N ARG A 189 11.15 -26.21 -10.35
CA ARG A 189 10.25 -25.08 -10.24
C ARG A 189 8.90 -25.48 -9.66
N TYR A 190 8.39 -24.66 -8.76
CA TYR A 190 7.07 -24.84 -8.17
C TYR A 190 6.03 -23.94 -8.84
N ALA A 191 4.76 -24.25 -8.66
CA ALA A 191 3.71 -23.45 -9.27
C ALA A 191 3.52 -22.12 -8.53
N VAL A 192 3.61 -22.11 -7.19
CA VAL A 192 3.17 -20.99 -6.34
C VAL A 192 4.25 -20.52 -5.39
N GLY A 193 4.57 -19.23 -5.43
CA GLY A 193 5.28 -18.52 -4.38
C GLY A 193 4.28 -17.94 -3.37
N LEU A 194 4.63 -17.97 -2.07
CA LEU A 194 3.79 -17.50 -0.98
C LEU A 194 4.65 -16.86 0.10
N MET A 195 4.21 -15.75 0.70
CA MET A 195 4.80 -15.21 1.92
C MET A 195 4.24 -15.98 3.14
N GLY A 196 4.90 -17.08 3.49
CA GLY A 196 4.43 -18.04 4.50
C GLY A 196 5.08 -17.91 5.88
N LYS A 197 6.13 -17.07 6.02
CA LYS A 197 6.78 -16.81 7.30
C LYS A 197 5.85 -16.07 8.26
N GLN A 198 5.87 -16.44 9.53
CA GLN A 198 5.10 -15.76 10.58
C GLN A 198 5.55 -14.31 10.76
N GLY A 199 5.13 -13.45 9.86
CA GLY A 199 5.48 -12.03 9.76
C GLY A 199 4.34 -11.21 9.14
N PRO A 200 4.55 -9.91 8.92
CA PRO A 200 3.56 -9.03 8.29
C PRO A 200 3.12 -9.50 6.90
N GLY A 201 4.02 -10.13 6.13
CA GLY A 201 3.72 -10.70 4.83
C GLY A 201 2.65 -11.80 4.87
N LEU A 202 2.63 -12.61 5.93
CA LEU A 202 1.65 -13.69 6.10
C LEU A 202 0.23 -13.15 6.27
N TYR A 203 0.07 -12.07 7.06
CA TYR A 203 -1.24 -11.42 7.21
C TYR A 203 -1.75 -10.89 5.86
N SER A 204 -0.93 -10.16 5.12
CA SER A 204 -1.33 -9.58 3.83
C SER A 204 -1.68 -10.66 2.80
N SER A 205 -0.99 -11.81 2.83
CA SER A 205 -1.31 -12.97 2.00
C SER A 205 -2.68 -13.54 2.35
N LEU A 206 -2.93 -13.87 3.63
CA LEU A 206 -4.25 -14.36 4.06
C LEU A 206 -5.35 -13.34 3.75
N ALA A 207 -5.15 -12.07 4.10
CA ALA A 207 -6.17 -11.04 3.97
C ALA A 207 -6.63 -10.87 2.51
N SER A 208 -5.73 -11.00 1.52
CA SER A 208 -6.09 -10.95 0.11
C SER A 208 -7.03 -12.10 -0.29
N TRP A 209 -6.75 -13.33 0.12
CA TRP A 209 -7.63 -14.47 -0.12
C TRP A 209 -8.93 -14.39 0.68
N LEU A 210 -8.84 -13.98 1.95
CA LEU A 210 -9.99 -13.79 2.84
C LEU A 210 -11.03 -12.83 2.24
N TYR A 211 -10.58 -11.63 1.84
CA TYR A 211 -11.48 -10.62 1.28
C TYR A 211 -12.02 -11.02 -0.09
N SER A 212 -11.24 -11.71 -0.91
CA SER A 212 -11.70 -12.29 -2.18
C SER A 212 -12.73 -13.41 -1.98
N ALA A 213 -12.69 -14.12 -0.85
CA ALA A 213 -13.74 -15.05 -0.44
C ALA A 213 -14.98 -14.37 0.15
N GLY A 214 -14.97 -13.04 0.28
CA GLY A 214 -16.02 -12.26 0.92
C GLY A 214 -16.02 -12.36 2.46
N GLY A 215 -14.90 -12.81 3.05
CA GLY A 215 -14.71 -12.89 4.49
C GLY A 215 -14.44 -11.52 5.11
N ARG A 216 -14.53 -11.49 6.43
CA ARG A 216 -14.28 -10.31 7.28
C ARG A 216 -13.43 -10.72 8.47
N LEU A 217 -12.88 -9.73 9.17
CA LEU A 217 -12.05 -9.96 10.37
C LEU A 217 -12.90 -9.78 11.64
N VAL A 218 -13.15 -8.54 12.02
CA VAL A 218 -13.83 -8.14 13.25
C VAL A 218 -14.50 -6.79 13.06
N ASP A 219 -15.63 -6.58 13.67
CA ASP A 219 -16.24 -5.27 13.81
C ASP A 219 -15.84 -4.66 15.17
N PHE A 220 -15.01 -3.63 15.14
CA PHE A 220 -14.52 -2.97 16.36
C PHE A 220 -15.57 -2.14 17.09
N LYS A 221 -16.74 -1.86 16.48
CA LYS A 221 -17.84 -1.15 17.16
C LYS A 221 -18.67 -2.11 18.00
N THR A 222 -19.00 -3.26 17.41
CA THR A 222 -19.85 -4.27 18.07
C THR A 222 -19.05 -5.33 18.82
N GLY A 223 -17.77 -5.52 18.48
CA GLY A 223 -16.97 -6.63 18.99
C GLY A 223 -17.26 -7.97 18.32
N GLU A 224 -18.06 -7.97 17.24
CA GLU A 224 -18.40 -9.19 16.49
C GLU A 224 -17.19 -9.70 15.71
N ILE A 225 -16.91 -10.99 15.85
CA ILE A 225 -15.74 -11.66 15.27
C ILE A 225 -16.20 -12.53 14.10
N PHE A 226 -15.55 -12.39 12.94
CA PHE A 226 -15.88 -13.12 11.72
C PHE A 226 -14.72 -14.01 11.22
N ILE A 227 -13.56 -13.92 11.87
CA ILE A 227 -12.34 -14.61 11.39
C ILE A 227 -12.45 -16.14 11.37
N ASN A 228 -13.43 -16.72 12.03
CA ASN A 228 -13.67 -18.15 12.05
C ASN A 228 -14.98 -18.56 11.37
N ASP A 229 -15.60 -17.67 10.58
CA ASP A 229 -16.74 -18.01 9.73
C ASP A 229 -16.30 -18.90 8.52
N ASP A 230 -17.27 -19.45 7.81
CA ASP A 230 -17.02 -20.37 6.70
C ASP A 230 -16.17 -19.75 5.59
N LYS A 231 -16.27 -18.44 5.36
CA LYS A 231 -15.51 -17.73 4.33
C LYS A 231 -14.04 -17.60 4.73
N ALA A 232 -13.78 -17.28 5.99
CA ALA A 232 -12.44 -17.20 6.51
C ALA A 232 -11.77 -18.59 6.57
N VAL A 233 -12.50 -19.61 7.00
CA VAL A 233 -12.03 -21.01 6.98
C VAL A 233 -11.72 -21.44 5.55
N THR A 234 -12.58 -21.15 4.58
CA THR A 234 -12.37 -21.46 3.16
C THR A 234 -11.09 -20.81 2.63
N ALA A 235 -10.86 -19.53 2.93
CA ALA A 235 -9.66 -18.82 2.46
C ALA A 235 -8.36 -19.40 3.04
N LEU A 236 -8.34 -19.67 4.36
CA LEU A 236 -7.16 -20.25 5.00
C LEU A 236 -6.95 -21.71 4.56
N GLN A 237 -8.02 -22.50 4.40
CA GLN A 237 -7.92 -23.88 3.90
C GLN A 237 -7.37 -23.90 2.48
N PHE A 238 -7.82 -22.98 1.61
CA PHE A 238 -7.26 -22.85 0.27
C PHE A 238 -5.75 -22.61 0.28
N MET A 239 -5.27 -21.68 1.11
CA MET A 239 -3.82 -21.44 1.25
C MET A 239 -3.09 -22.68 1.78
N ALA A 240 -3.64 -23.34 2.79
CA ALA A 240 -3.06 -24.55 3.36
C ALA A 240 -3.02 -25.70 2.37
N ASP A 241 -4.06 -25.88 1.55
CA ASP A 241 -4.10 -26.92 0.53
C ASP A 241 -2.96 -26.74 -0.48
N LEU A 242 -2.67 -25.54 -0.93
CA LEU A 242 -1.53 -25.28 -1.84
C LEU A 242 -0.18 -25.73 -1.25
N VAL A 243 -0.01 -25.60 0.07
CA VAL A 243 1.25 -25.92 0.77
C VAL A 243 1.31 -27.39 1.18
N VAL A 244 0.29 -27.86 1.90
CA VAL A 244 0.32 -29.14 2.62
C VAL A 244 -0.19 -30.30 1.76
N LYS A 245 -1.31 -30.10 1.09
CA LYS A 245 -2.00 -31.15 0.31
C LYS A 245 -1.47 -31.25 -1.10
N ASP A 246 -1.52 -30.14 -1.83
CA ASP A 246 -1.18 -30.08 -3.27
C ASP A 246 0.34 -29.99 -3.49
N LYS A 247 1.09 -29.49 -2.49
CA LYS A 247 2.56 -29.35 -2.52
C LYS A 247 3.06 -28.61 -3.76
N VAL A 248 2.33 -27.56 -4.13
CA VAL A 248 2.63 -26.73 -5.30
C VAL A 248 3.51 -25.53 -4.98
N THR A 249 3.97 -25.42 -3.74
CA THR A 249 4.88 -24.38 -3.24
C THR A 249 6.26 -24.97 -2.91
N PRO A 250 7.34 -24.16 -2.96
CA PRO A 250 8.64 -24.57 -2.42
C PRO A 250 8.52 -25.11 -0.98
N PRO A 251 9.23 -26.19 -0.61
CA PRO A 251 9.17 -26.75 0.74
C PRO A 251 9.52 -25.73 1.83
N GLU A 252 10.41 -24.78 1.51
CA GLU A 252 10.87 -23.70 2.40
C GLU A 252 9.90 -22.51 2.48
N VAL A 253 8.74 -22.54 1.81
CA VAL A 253 7.81 -21.40 1.67
C VAL A 253 7.36 -20.80 3.00
N THR A 254 7.30 -21.62 4.07
CA THR A 254 6.93 -21.16 5.42
C THR A 254 8.01 -20.29 6.11
N THR A 255 9.17 -20.15 5.47
CA THR A 255 10.24 -19.23 5.89
C THR A 255 10.33 -17.99 5.00
N TRP A 256 9.55 -17.94 3.92
CA TRP A 256 9.58 -16.84 2.94
C TRP A 256 8.77 -15.63 3.40
N GLU A 257 9.37 -14.46 3.21
CA GLU A 257 8.72 -13.17 3.38
C GLU A 257 9.03 -12.27 2.15
N PHE A 258 9.33 -11.02 2.34
CA PHE A 258 9.45 -10.02 1.27
C PHE A 258 10.62 -10.29 0.31
N ASP A 259 11.80 -10.54 0.85
CA ASP A 259 13.02 -10.72 0.03
C ASP A 259 13.03 -12.10 -0.65
N GLU A 260 12.51 -13.12 0.03
CA GLU A 260 12.44 -14.48 -0.52
C GLU A 260 11.43 -14.57 -1.66
N ILE A 261 10.27 -13.86 -1.57
CA ILE A 261 9.30 -13.85 -2.68
C ILE A 261 9.89 -13.13 -3.90
N ILE A 262 10.62 -12.04 -3.73
CA ILE A 262 11.29 -11.34 -4.82
C ILE A 262 12.38 -12.24 -5.43
N SER A 263 13.31 -12.72 -4.61
CA SER A 263 14.45 -13.53 -5.08
C SER A 263 14.02 -14.89 -5.65
N GLY A 264 12.93 -15.46 -5.14
CA GLY A 264 12.32 -16.67 -5.67
C GLY A 264 11.82 -16.48 -7.10
N GLY A 265 11.10 -15.38 -7.37
CA GLY A 265 10.69 -15.01 -8.72
C GLY A 265 11.87 -14.76 -9.66
N GLN A 266 12.86 -14.01 -9.20
CA GLN A 266 14.09 -13.73 -9.97
C GLN A 266 14.88 -14.99 -10.35
N ARG A 267 14.85 -16.03 -9.50
CA ARG A 267 15.55 -17.31 -9.73
C ARG A 267 14.72 -18.38 -10.42
N ASP A 268 13.50 -18.05 -10.88
CA ASP A 268 12.55 -18.99 -11.50
C ASP A 268 12.08 -20.12 -10.54
N ARG A 269 11.98 -19.84 -9.24
CA ARG A 269 11.54 -20.86 -8.26
C ARG A 269 10.05 -21.11 -8.29
N TYR A 270 9.25 -20.17 -8.81
CA TYR A 270 7.80 -20.29 -8.92
C TYR A 270 7.26 -19.59 -10.19
N VAL A 271 6.03 -19.93 -10.56
CA VAL A 271 5.34 -19.42 -11.76
C VAL A 271 4.30 -18.37 -11.43
N MET A 272 3.61 -18.48 -10.32
CA MET A 272 2.56 -17.58 -9.86
C MET A 272 2.79 -17.16 -8.41
N ALA A 273 2.44 -15.96 -8.04
CA ALA A 273 2.40 -15.54 -6.63
C ALA A 273 1.37 -14.44 -6.40
N GLN A 274 0.65 -14.51 -5.28
CA GLN A 274 0.02 -13.35 -4.72
C GLN A 274 1.09 -12.56 -3.95
N THR A 275 1.35 -11.33 -4.37
CA THR A 275 2.40 -10.49 -3.80
C THR A 275 2.08 -9.00 -3.96
N PHE A 276 2.97 -8.13 -3.50
CA PHE A 276 2.77 -6.69 -3.60
C PHE A 276 3.05 -6.17 -5.01
N ALA A 277 2.17 -5.30 -5.52
CA ALA A 277 2.26 -4.79 -6.87
C ALA A 277 3.67 -4.25 -7.26
N PRO A 278 4.34 -3.42 -6.44
CA PRO A 278 5.67 -2.92 -6.79
C PRO A 278 6.77 -3.99 -6.87
N TYR A 279 6.60 -5.17 -6.25
CA TYR A 279 7.60 -6.24 -6.31
C TYR A 279 7.75 -6.82 -7.71
N MET A 280 6.71 -6.73 -8.52
CA MET A 280 6.80 -7.13 -9.92
C MET A 280 7.90 -6.34 -10.67
N THR A 281 8.17 -5.09 -10.31
CA THR A 281 9.27 -4.31 -10.91
C THR A 281 10.61 -5.02 -10.74
N LEU A 282 10.89 -5.57 -9.55
CA LEU A 282 12.14 -6.27 -9.26
C LEU A 282 12.16 -7.70 -9.83
N ILE A 283 11.02 -8.40 -9.75
CA ILE A 283 10.87 -9.76 -10.26
C ILE A 283 11.00 -9.79 -11.79
N ASN A 284 10.49 -8.76 -12.47
CA ASN A 284 10.44 -8.69 -13.94
C ASN A 284 11.62 -7.92 -14.57
N ASP A 285 12.55 -7.41 -13.77
CA ASP A 285 13.72 -6.68 -14.28
C ASP A 285 14.73 -7.65 -14.97
N PRO A 286 14.99 -7.50 -16.28
CA PRO A 286 15.92 -8.37 -17.00
C PRO A 286 17.36 -8.30 -16.48
N ALA A 287 17.75 -7.19 -15.81
CA ALA A 287 19.09 -7.05 -15.24
C ALA A 287 19.26 -7.82 -13.92
N LEU A 288 18.16 -8.13 -13.22
CA LEU A 288 18.17 -8.76 -11.90
C LEU A 288 17.60 -10.18 -11.90
N SER A 289 16.82 -10.54 -12.92
CA SER A 289 15.98 -11.73 -12.93
C SER A 289 16.25 -12.63 -14.13
N LYS A 290 16.38 -13.95 -13.89
CA LYS A 290 16.42 -14.97 -14.95
C LYS A 290 15.15 -15.02 -15.78
N THR A 291 14.04 -14.55 -15.21
CA THR A 291 12.70 -14.57 -15.82
C THR A 291 12.23 -13.15 -16.18
N GLY A 292 13.16 -12.18 -16.20
CA GLY A 292 12.87 -10.80 -16.53
C GLY A 292 12.18 -10.65 -17.89
N GLY A 293 11.16 -9.78 -17.96
CA GLY A 293 10.35 -9.59 -19.16
C GLY A 293 9.22 -10.62 -19.36
N ASN A 294 9.15 -11.71 -18.56
CA ASN A 294 8.17 -12.79 -18.73
C ASN A 294 6.95 -12.70 -17.81
N TRP A 295 6.94 -11.75 -16.90
CA TRP A 295 5.90 -11.60 -15.89
C TRP A 295 4.76 -10.70 -16.35
N SER A 296 3.57 -11.07 -15.94
CA SER A 296 2.33 -10.30 -16.10
C SER A 296 1.62 -10.19 -14.76
N ALA A 297 0.68 -9.26 -14.67
CA ALA A 297 -0.10 -9.03 -13.46
C ALA A 297 -1.61 -9.10 -13.73
N ASP A 298 -2.37 -9.60 -12.75
CA ASP A 298 -3.82 -9.48 -12.68
C ASP A 298 -4.25 -9.28 -11.21
N VAL A 299 -5.53 -8.99 -10.99
CA VAL A 299 -6.08 -8.94 -9.63
C VAL A 299 -6.03 -10.33 -8.99
N VAL A 300 -6.01 -10.39 -7.67
CA VAL A 300 -6.10 -11.66 -6.92
C VAL A 300 -7.39 -12.38 -7.33
N PRO A 301 -7.38 -13.71 -7.56
CA PRO A 301 -8.58 -14.46 -7.91
C PRO A 301 -9.70 -14.27 -6.90
N GLY A 302 -10.95 -14.16 -7.38
CA GLY A 302 -12.13 -14.23 -6.54
C GLY A 302 -12.45 -15.66 -6.13
N TYR A 303 -13.33 -15.87 -5.17
CA TYR A 303 -13.66 -17.24 -4.72
C TYR A 303 -14.32 -18.06 -5.82
N THR A 304 -15.47 -17.65 -6.30
CA THR A 304 -16.24 -18.34 -7.36
C THR A 304 -16.36 -17.52 -8.64
N ASP A 305 -16.06 -16.24 -8.60
CA ASP A 305 -16.15 -15.30 -9.70
C ASP A 305 -15.05 -14.24 -9.61
N LYS A 306 -14.45 -13.88 -10.75
CA LYS A 306 -13.38 -12.87 -10.81
C LYS A 306 -13.84 -11.49 -10.30
N GLY A 307 -15.12 -11.16 -10.45
CA GLY A 307 -15.70 -9.91 -9.93
C GLY A 307 -15.74 -9.82 -8.41
N GLN A 308 -15.54 -10.93 -7.70
CA GLN A 308 -15.39 -10.96 -6.24
C GLN A 308 -13.98 -10.59 -5.77
N SER A 309 -13.04 -10.41 -6.70
CA SER A 309 -11.67 -10.04 -6.36
C SER A 309 -11.66 -8.81 -5.45
N ARG A 310 -11.17 -8.99 -4.26
CA ARG A 310 -10.84 -7.94 -3.30
C ARG A 310 -9.51 -8.28 -2.67
N THR A 311 -8.77 -7.27 -2.34
CA THR A 311 -7.45 -7.50 -1.77
C THR A 311 -7.24 -6.64 -0.55
N TRP A 312 -6.26 -7.01 0.22
CA TRP A 312 -5.74 -6.18 1.29
C TRP A 312 -5.08 -4.93 0.74
N VAL A 313 -5.31 -3.81 1.42
CA VAL A 313 -4.68 -2.53 1.15
C VAL A 313 -4.04 -2.00 2.42
N ASP A 314 -2.81 -1.55 2.31
CA ASP A 314 -2.13 -0.75 3.31
C ASP A 314 -1.49 0.46 2.63
N GLY A 315 -0.95 1.37 3.41
CA GLY A 315 -0.32 2.54 2.84
C GLY A 315 0.41 3.39 3.85
N HIS A 316 1.15 4.34 3.29
CA HIS A 316 1.79 5.39 4.06
C HIS A 316 1.21 6.74 3.67
N PHE A 317 0.91 7.52 4.67
CA PHE A 317 0.24 8.80 4.57
C PHE A 317 1.14 9.90 5.11
N LEU A 318 1.19 11.02 4.43
CA LEU A 318 1.89 12.21 4.92
C LEU A 318 0.89 13.06 5.69
N ALA A 319 1.24 13.44 6.89
CA ALA A 319 0.35 14.18 7.78
C ALA A 319 1.03 15.36 8.43
N VAL A 320 0.26 16.44 8.61
CA VAL A 320 0.67 17.59 9.40
C VAL A 320 0.33 17.33 10.86
N SER A 321 1.33 17.42 11.72
CA SER A 321 1.13 17.35 13.17
C SER A 321 0.29 18.53 13.66
N LYS A 322 -0.65 18.29 14.58
CA LYS A 322 -1.38 19.40 15.22
C LYS A 322 -0.49 20.31 16.09
N TYR A 323 0.72 19.85 16.37
CA TYR A 323 1.73 20.59 17.12
C TYR A 323 2.78 21.23 16.20
N ALA A 324 2.58 21.17 14.88
CA ALA A 324 3.49 21.75 13.89
C ALA A 324 3.66 23.25 14.13
N LYS A 325 4.90 23.72 14.15
CA LYS A 325 5.22 25.14 14.26
C LYS A 325 4.93 25.90 12.96
N ASN A 326 5.00 25.18 11.83
CA ASN A 326 4.89 25.74 10.50
C ASN A 326 3.85 24.99 9.65
N PRO A 327 2.56 24.93 10.06
CA PRO A 327 1.56 24.08 9.40
C PRO A 327 1.33 24.46 7.93
N GLU A 328 1.38 25.74 7.58
CA GLU A 328 1.15 26.19 6.19
C GLU A 328 2.26 25.73 5.24
N TRP A 329 3.51 25.73 5.68
CA TRP A 329 4.64 25.24 4.90
C TRP A 329 4.68 23.71 4.87
N SER A 330 4.22 23.06 5.93
CA SER A 330 4.03 21.60 5.98
C SER A 330 2.98 21.13 4.98
N ILE A 331 1.87 21.87 4.86
CA ILE A 331 0.83 21.64 3.86
C ILE A 331 1.39 21.81 2.45
N GLU A 332 2.21 22.83 2.21
CA GLU A 332 2.83 23.08 0.91
C GLU A 332 3.79 21.95 0.50
N PHE A 333 4.60 21.45 1.45
CA PHE A 333 5.44 20.28 1.21
C PHE A 333 4.62 19.04 0.84
N ILE A 334 3.54 18.75 1.59
CA ILE A 334 2.65 17.61 1.31
C ILE A 334 1.97 17.78 -0.04
N ARG A 335 1.49 18.99 -0.39
CA ARG A 335 0.92 19.29 -1.69
C ARG A 335 1.91 18.94 -2.82
N MET A 336 3.16 19.40 -2.69
CA MET A 336 4.22 19.09 -3.65
C MET A 336 4.48 17.60 -3.73
N ALA A 337 4.75 16.93 -2.62
CA ALA A 337 5.08 15.50 -2.55
C ALA A 337 3.96 14.60 -3.12
N CYS A 338 2.70 14.98 -2.90
CA CYS A 338 1.53 14.24 -3.37
C CYS A 338 0.98 14.74 -4.72
N SER A 339 1.67 15.66 -5.41
CA SER A 339 1.29 16.11 -6.74
C SER A 339 1.46 14.98 -7.79
N LYS A 340 0.72 15.07 -8.90
CA LYS A 340 0.79 14.07 -9.98
C LYS A 340 2.22 13.86 -10.48
N GLN A 341 2.97 14.93 -10.69
CA GLN A 341 4.36 14.88 -11.15
C GLN A 341 5.25 14.05 -10.21
N TRP A 342 5.21 14.33 -8.90
CA TRP A 342 6.05 13.64 -7.93
C TRP A 342 5.57 12.21 -7.64
N GLN A 343 4.28 11.96 -7.77
CA GLN A 343 3.73 10.62 -7.67
C GLN A 343 4.16 9.73 -8.86
N LEU A 344 4.21 10.29 -10.08
CA LEU A 344 4.73 9.60 -11.26
C LEU A 344 6.21 9.24 -11.05
N ARG A 345 7.00 10.21 -10.59
CA ARG A 345 8.42 10.00 -10.27
C ARG A 345 8.63 8.94 -9.19
N SER A 346 7.77 8.92 -8.18
CA SER A 346 7.77 7.91 -7.11
C SER A 346 7.50 6.50 -7.67
N MET A 347 6.59 6.37 -8.65
CA MET A 347 6.28 5.10 -9.30
C MET A 347 7.45 4.57 -10.12
N GLU A 348 8.19 5.42 -10.81
CA GLU A 348 9.43 5.03 -11.51
C GLU A 348 10.47 4.40 -10.56
N ARG A 349 10.43 4.78 -9.28
CA ARG A 349 11.29 4.24 -8.22
C ARG A 349 10.69 3.06 -7.47
N GLY A 350 9.64 2.44 -8.00
CA GLY A 350 9.04 1.21 -7.48
C GLY A 350 8.03 1.43 -6.35
N ASN A 351 7.33 2.57 -6.33
CA ASN A 351 6.18 2.76 -5.44
C ASN A 351 4.87 2.58 -6.19
N ALA A 352 3.80 2.24 -5.47
CA ALA A 352 2.45 2.33 -5.99
C ALA A 352 1.80 3.62 -5.45
N PRO A 353 1.61 4.64 -6.29
CA PRO A 353 0.97 5.87 -5.88
C PRO A 353 -0.55 5.69 -5.72
N PRO A 354 -1.21 6.55 -4.92
CA PRO A 354 -2.64 6.45 -4.66
C PRO A 354 -3.52 7.05 -5.75
N ARG A 355 -2.94 7.65 -6.81
CA ARG A 355 -3.67 8.37 -7.87
C ARG A 355 -4.02 7.47 -9.04
N GLY A 356 -5.31 7.45 -9.42
CA GLY A 356 -5.80 6.68 -10.55
C GLY A 356 -5.16 7.11 -11.88
N SER A 357 -5.05 8.41 -12.14
CA SER A 357 -4.43 8.93 -13.37
C SER A 357 -2.94 8.58 -13.51
N VAL A 358 -2.23 8.42 -12.38
CA VAL A 358 -0.81 8.04 -12.36
C VAL A 358 -0.66 6.54 -12.57
N LEU A 359 -1.45 5.72 -11.89
CA LEU A 359 -1.43 4.26 -12.06
C LEU A 359 -1.91 3.81 -13.44
N ASN A 360 -2.76 4.60 -14.10
CA ASN A 360 -3.23 4.34 -15.46
C ASN A 360 -2.43 5.12 -16.52
N ASP A 361 -1.27 5.69 -16.17
CA ASP A 361 -0.39 6.32 -17.15
C ASP A 361 0.07 5.29 -18.19
N PRO A 362 -0.17 5.52 -19.51
CA PRO A 362 0.14 4.52 -20.53
C PRO A 362 1.63 4.15 -20.61
N GLY A 363 2.53 5.12 -20.42
CA GLY A 363 3.97 4.89 -20.47
C GLY A 363 4.44 4.04 -19.28
N MET A 364 3.88 4.28 -18.10
CA MET A 364 4.17 3.46 -16.91
C MET A 364 3.53 2.08 -17.00
N ALA A 365 2.33 1.97 -17.55
CA ALA A 365 1.67 0.69 -17.81
C ALA A 365 2.48 -0.20 -18.74
N GLU A 366 3.00 0.35 -19.83
CA GLU A 366 3.88 -0.36 -20.76
C GLU A 366 5.21 -0.75 -20.10
N LYS A 367 5.84 0.20 -19.40
CA LYS A 367 7.17 0.01 -18.76
C LYS A 367 7.15 -1.01 -17.62
N LEU A 368 6.14 -0.98 -16.75
CA LEU A 368 6.12 -1.72 -15.50
C LEU A 368 5.15 -2.92 -15.50
N GLY A 369 4.10 -2.90 -16.33
CA GLY A 369 3.14 -3.99 -16.52
C GLY A 369 2.11 -4.17 -15.39
N TRP A 370 2.35 -3.67 -14.18
CA TRP A 370 1.48 -3.86 -13.01
C TRP A 370 0.58 -2.66 -12.64
N PRO A 371 0.90 -1.38 -12.99
CA PRO A 371 0.18 -0.25 -12.42
C PRO A 371 -1.33 -0.24 -12.65
N PRO A 372 -1.88 -0.55 -13.84
CA PRO A 372 -3.33 -0.59 -14.03
C PRO A 372 -4.02 -1.69 -13.21
N THR A 373 -3.32 -2.79 -12.95
CA THR A 373 -3.81 -3.86 -12.07
C THR A 373 -3.86 -3.39 -10.62
N ALA A 374 -2.83 -2.68 -10.16
CA ALA A 374 -2.82 -2.08 -8.83
C ALA A 374 -3.94 -1.05 -8.66
N ALA A 375 -4.23 -0.23 -9.69
CA ALA A 375 -5.34 0.71 -9.64
C ALA A 375 -6.68 0.01 -9.36
N ARG A 376 -6.99 -1.06 -10.10
CA ARG A 376 -8.20 -1.87 -9.89
C ARG A 376 -8.24 -2.51 -8.50
N ALA A 377 -7.11 -3.04 -8.05
CA ALA A 377 -6.99 -3.69 -6.74
C ALA A 377 -7.19 -2.70 -5.57
N ILE A 378 -6.64 -1.49 -5.67
CA ILE A 378 -6.78 -0.44 -4.64
C ILE A 378 -8.20 0.09 -4.59
N GLU A 379 -8.88 0.24 -5.73
CA GLU A 379 -10.24 0.80 -5.79
C GLU A 379 -11.24 -0.02 -4.98
N THR A 380 -11.13 -1.35 -4.98
CA THR A 380 -12.00 -2.28 -4.24
C THR A 380 -11.34 -2.84 -2.98
N GLY A 381 -10.14 -2.38 -2.65
CA GLY A 381 -9.30 -2.92 -1.59
C GLY A 381 -9.86 -2.67 -0.19
N VAL A 382 -9.56 -3.60 0.72
CA VAL A 382 -9.96 -3.53 2.13
C VAL A 382 -8.75 -3.15 2.97
N PRO A 383 -8.79 -2.02 3.69
CA PRO A 383 -7.68 -1.58 4.50
C PRO A 383 -7.40 -2.52 5.68
N THR A 384 -6.12 -2.58 6.08
CA THR A 384 -5.73 -3.09 7.40
C THR A 384 -6.56 -2.39 8.48
N PRO A 385 -7.06 -3.09 9.50
CA PRO A 385 -7.73 -2.43 10.62
C PRO A 385 -6.84 -1.41 11.32
N ALA A 386 -7.34 -0.20 11.49
CA ALA A 386 -6.60 0.91 12.11
C ALA A 386 -6.76 0.99 13.65
N HIS A 387 -7.49 0.07 14.26
CA HIS A 387 -7.81 0.07 15.69
C HIS A 387 -6.57 -0.22 16.57
N PRO A 388 -6.39 0.45 17.73
CA PRO A 388 -5.24 0.24 18.62
C PRO A 388 -5.02 -1.21 19.07
N ALA A 389 -6.07 -2.02 19.20
CA ALA A 389 -5.97 -3.43 19.56
C ALA A 389 -5.47 -4.32 18.39
N TRP A 390 -5.43 -3.80 17.16
CA TRP A 390 -5.17 -4.61 15.96
C TRP A 390 -3.84 -5.37 16.01
N SER A 391 -2.76 -4.72 16.45
CA SER A 391 -1.44 -5.36 16.50
C SER A 391 -1.43 -6.64 17.34
N THR A 392 -2.20 -6.67 18.45
CA THR A 392 -2.35 -7.87 19.29
C THR A 392 -3.20 -8.93 18.59
N LEU A 393 -4.30 -8.52 17.95
CA LEU A 393 -5.18 -9.44 17.22
C LEU A 393 -4.46 -10.05 16.02
N GLU A 394 -3.70 -9.24 15.27
CA GLU A 394 -2.92 -9.68 14.12
C GLU A 394 -1.84 -10.71 14.49
N LEU A 395 -1.18 -10.53 15.63
CA LEU A 395 -0.17 -11.48 16.09
C LEU A 395 -0.78 -12.87 16.34
N ALA A 396 -1.93 -12.95 17.01
CA ALA A 396 -2.65 -14.20 17.21
C ALA A 396 -3.09 -14.83 15.88
N LEU A 397 -3.56 -14.01 14.92
CA LEU A 397 -3.95 -14.48 13.60
C LEU A 397 -2.75 -15.07 12.85
N ARG A 398 -1.62 -14.37 12.79
CA ARG A 398 -0.41 -14.86 12.13
C ARG A 398 0.08 -16.20 12.73
N THR A 399 -0.06 -16.37 14.04
CA THR A 399 0.27 -17.64 14.69
C THR A 399 -0.62 -18.78 14.19
N GLY A 400 -1.95 -18.59 14.21
CA GLY A 400 -2.89 -19.62 13.73
C GLY A 400 -2.71 -19.95 12.25
N VAL A 401 -2.46 -18.94 11.42
CA VAL A 401 -2.17 -19.14 9.97
C VAL A 401 -0.89 -19.94 9.78
N SER A 402 0.19 -19.59 10.49
CA SER A 402 1.48 -20.30 10.42
C SER A 402 1.34 -21.77 10.82
N GLU A 403 0.64 -22.07 11.92
CA GLU A 403 0.35 -23.44 12.38
C GLU A 403 -0.41 -24.25 11.30
N THR A 404 -1.34 -23.59 10.59
CA THR A 404 -2.12 -24.23 9.51
C THR A 404 -1.26 -24.51 8.28
N LEU A 405 -0.41 -23.59 7.85
CA LEU A 405 0.51 -23.80 6.72
C LEU A 405 1.59 -24.83 7.01
N GLN A 406 1.88 -25.09 8.28
CA GLN A 406 2.79 -26.17 8.71
C GLN A 406 2.08 -27.51 8.93
N GLY A 407 0.75 -27.60 8.68
CA GLY A 407 -0.03 -28.82 8.87
C GLY A 407 -0.27 -29.23 10.32
N GLN A 408 -0.01 -28.34 11.29
CA GLN A 408 -0.17 -28.61 12.72
C GLN A 408 -1.63 -28.54 13.17
N LYS A 409 -2.44 -27.70 12.50
CA LYS A 409 -3.87 -27.52 12.75
C LYS A 409 -4.63 -27.43 11.43
N THR A 410 -5.90 -27.82 11.44
CA THR A 410 -6.80 -27.46 10.34
C THR A 410 -7.13 -25.98 10.38
N ALA A 411 -7.55 -25.41 9.24
CA ALA A 411 -7.95 -23.99 9.17
C ALA A 411 -9.04 -23.67 10.21
N LYS A 412 -10.03 -24.53 10.37
CA LYS A 412 -11.10 -24.34 11.36
C LYS A 412 -10.58 -24.34 12.79
N GLN A 413 -9.74 -25.31 13.15
CA GLN A 413 -9.16 -25.38 14.52
C GLN A 413 -8.30 -24.15 14.83
N ALA A 414 -7.50 -23.69 13.87
CA ALA A 414 -6.65 -22.52 14.04
C ALA A 414 -7.48 -21.24 14.21
N LEU A 415 -8.47 -21.03 13.34
CA LEU A 415 -9.28 -19.83 13.38
C LEU A 415 -10.25 -19.78 14.56
N ASP A 416 -10.75 -20.91 15.06
CA ASP A 416 -11.53 -20.97 16.31
C ASP A 416 -10.64 -20.56 17.51
N ALA A 417 -9.40 -21.02 17.58
CA ALA A 417 -8.46 -20.60 18.62
C ALA A 417 -8.16 -19.10 18.54
N VAL A 418 -7.95 -18.56 17.32
CA VAL A 418 -7.76 -17.13 17.08
C VAL A 418 -8.96 -16.34 17.52
N ALA A 419 -10.18 -16.76 17.15
CA ALA A 419 -11.42 -16.08 17.55
C ALA A 419 -11.60 -16.03 19.07
N ALA A 420 -11.28 -17.13 19.77
CA ALA A 420 -11.32 -17.19 21.24
C ALA A 420 -10.30 -16.22 21.88
N ASP A 421 -9.10 -16.10 21.30
CA ASP A 421 -8.10 -15.14 21.76
C ASP A 421 -8.52 -13.67 21.50
N TRP A 422 -9.06 -13.41 20.31
CA TRP A 422 -9.61 -12.10 19.95
C TRP A 422 -10.74 -11.67 20.90
N GLN A 423 -11.64 -12.60 21.25
CA GLN A 423 -12.71 -12.31 22.20
C GLN A 423 -12.16 -11.85 23.56
N ARG A 424 -11.09 -12.49 24.05
CA ARG A 424 -10.43 -12.08 25.31
C ARG A 424 -9.80 -10.69 25.18
N THR A 425 -9.12 -10.44 24.08
CA THR A 425 -8.44 -9.16 23.82
C THR A 425 -9.42 -8.01 23.68
N LEU A 426 -10.50 -8.19 22.91
CA LEU A 426 -11.57 -7.19 22.73
C LEU A 426 -12.28 -6.86 24.05
N ARG A 427 -12.60 -7.87 24.87
CA ARG A 427 -13.18 -7.66 26.21
C ARG A 427 -12.27 -6.83 27.12
N ARG A 428 -10.95 -7.08 27.11
CA ARG A 428 -9.96 -6.28 27.86
C ARG A 428 -9.92 -4.84 27.36
N ALA A 429 -10.05 -4.64 26.07
CA ALA A 429 -10.11 -3.32 25.44
C ALA A 429 -11.47 -2.61 25.63
N GLY A 430 -12.45 -3.25 26.29
CA GLY A 430 -13.79 -2.67 26.51
C GLY A 430 -14.69 -2.69 25.28
N ILE A 431 -14.35 -3.47 24.24
CA ILE A 431 -15.10 -3.55 22.98
C ILE A 431 -16.13 -4.70 23.10
N GLY A 432 -17.37 -4.44 22.63
CA GLY A 432 -18.47 -5.43 22.69
C GLY A 432 -19.02 -5.68 24.10
N ARG A 433 -18.85 -4.75 25.02
CA ARG A 433 -19.57 -4.72 26.30
C ARG A 433 -20.87 -3.93 26.10
N ALA A 434 -21.94 -4.62 25.72
CA ALA A 434 -23.31 -4.14 25.89
C ALA A 434 -23.87 -4.76 27.16
#